data_cb0c802922a1435caa67ba503dcea9eb
#
_entry.id   cb0c802922a1435caa67ba503dcea9eb
#
_cell.length_a   1.000
_cell.length_b   1.000
_cell.length_c   1.000
_cell.angle_alpha   90.00
_cell.angle_beta   90.00
_cell.angle_gamma   90.00
#
_symmetry.space_group_name_H-M   'P 1'
#
loop_
_entity.id
_entity.type
_entity.pdbx_description
1 polymer ?
#
loop_
_entity_poly.entity_id
_entity_poly.type
_entity_poly.pdbx_seq_one_letter_code
_entity_poly.pdbx_strand_id
1 'polypeptide(L)'
;MRKLNVLVLILFIHSFSSLAQMKWNSAYQSYINQYKDLAIEEMLKYNIPASITLAQGVFESSAVCSYLTVSGNNHFGIKCHDWIGPSIYTTDDAVNECFRAYDNALQSYEDHSKFLKNNVRYSRLFSLDRTDYRGWAYGLKTCGYATNPQYAPKLIGIIELYKLYQYDTANTYDKFMAKHSTEGSRSRTGMILHPIYVYNNNYYIKA
;
A
#
# COMPACT_ATOMS: atom_id res chain seq x y z
N MET A 1 -48.55 35.40 -38.89
CA MET A 1 -48.10 35.10 -37.53
C MET A 1 -47.01 34.01 -37.62
N ARG A 2 -45.75 34.43 -37.53
CA ARG A 2 -44.56 33.51 -37.60
C ARG A 2 -44.32 32.89 -36.23
N LYS A 3 -44.42 31.57 -36.15
CA LYS A 3 -44.04 30.81 -34.94
C LYS A 3 -42.51 30.76 -34.83
N LEU A 4 -41.97 31.42 -33.82
CA LEU A 4 -40.54 31.40 -33.47
C LEU A 4 -40.27 30.10 -32.69
N ASN A 5 -39.65 29.14 -33.35
CA ASN A 5 -39.17 27.92 -32.70
C ASN A 5 -37.88 28.28 -31.94
N VAL A 6 -37.96 28.38 -30.61
CA VAL A 6 -36.80 28.51 -29.72
C VAL A 6 -36.23 27.12 -29.54
N LEU A 7 -35.14 26.85 -30.25
CA LEU A 7 -34.33 25.65 -30.05
C LEU A 7 -33.49 25.85 -28.77
N VAL A 8 -33.95 25.27 -27.64
CA VAL A 8 -33.17 25.25 -26.40
C VAL A 8 -32.07 24.22 -26.54
N LEU A 9 -30.88 24.71 -26.88
CA LEU A 9 -29.67 23.90 -26.89
C LEU A 9 -29.25 23.67 -25.44
N ILE A 10 -29.62 22.52 -24.86
CA ILE A 10 -29.14 22.09 -23.54
C ILE A 10 -27.71 21.65 -23.72
N LEU A 11 -26.76 22.53 -23.44
CA LEU A 11 -25.36 22.20 -23.25
C LEU A 11 -25.22 21.39 -21.95
N PHE A 12 -25.23 20.08 -22.07
CA PHE A 12 -24.73 19.19 -21.01
C PHE A 12 -23.23 19.45 -20.85
N ILE A 13 -22.87 20.39 -19.99
CA ILE A 13 -21.50 20.53 -19.50
C ILE A 13 -21.26 19.32 -18.61
N HIS A 14 -20.74 18.26 -19.21
CA HIS A 14 -20.15 17.17 -18.45
C HIS A 14 -18.92 17.75 -17.76
N SER A 15 -19.09 18.14 -16.51
CA SER A 15 -17.97 18.43 -15.62
C SER A 15 -17.22 17.11 -15.43
N PHE A 16 -16.32 16.80 -16.36
CA PHE A 16 -15.28 15.83 -16.11
C PHE A 16 -14.46 16.38 -14.95
N SER A 17 -14.77 15.93 -13.74
CA SER A 17 -13.85 16.06 -12.62
C SER A 17 -12.59 15.35 -13.06
N SER A 18 -11.63 16.10 -13.58
CA SER A 18 -10.29 15.60 -13.87
C SER A 18 -9.67 15.17 -12.53
N LEU A 19 -9.90 13.93 -12.16
CA LEU A 19 -9.08 13.28 -11.15
C LEU A 19 -7.66 13.39 -11.71
N ALA A 20 -6.82 14.22 -11.08
CA ALA A 20 -5.44 14.37 -11.50
C ALA A 20 -4.82 12.96 -11.56
N GLN A 21 -4.61 12.49 -12.79
CA GLN A 21 -4.08 11.14 -13.00
C GLN A 21 -2.73 11.04 -12.31
N MET A 22 -2.61 10.10 -11.39
CA MET A 22 -1.36 9.87 -10.67
C MET A 22 -0.26 9.57 -11.69
N LYS A 23 0.86 10.32 -11.59
CA LYS A 23 2.01 10.12 -12.47
C LYS A 23 2.93 9.06 -11.88
N TRP A 24 3.55 8.28 -12.75
CA TRP A 24 4.58 7.32 -12.36
C TRP A 24 5.74 8.01 -11.63
N ASN A 25 6.24 7.39 -10.56
CA ASN A 25 7.29 7.90 -9.70
C ASN A 25 8.31 6.79 -9.43
N SER A 26 9.58 7.05 -9.69
CA SER A 26 10.67 6.08 -9.51
C SER A 26 10.87 5.70 -8.03
N ALA A 27 10.66 6.62 -7.09
CA ALA A 27 10.77 6.32 -5.66
C ALA A 27 9.69 5.32 -5.22
N TYR A 28 8.45 5.46 -5.74
CA TYR A 28 7.37 4.50 -5.50
C TYR A 28 7.72 3.12 -6.05
N GLN A 29 8.26 3.07 -7.28
CA GLN A 29 8.69 1.80 -7.87
C GLN A 29 9.82 1.16 -7.06
N SER A 30 10.77 1.95 -6.57
CA SER A 30 11.86 1.45 -5.71
C SER A 30 11.34 0.89 -4.40
N TYR A 31 10.39 1.58 -3.75
CA TYR A 31 9.72 1.09 -2.55
C TYR A 31 9.04 -0.26 -2.81
N ILE A 32 8.24 -0.35 -3.88
CA ILE A 32 7.53 -1.57 -4.26
C ILE A 32 8.52 -2.72 -4.49
N ASN A 33 9.58 -2.47 -5.24
CA ASN A 33 10.60 -3.49 -5.51
C ASN A 33 11.27 -4.01 -4.24
N GLN A 34 11.48 -3.13 -3.27
CA GLN A 34 12.14 -3.45 -2.00
C GLN A 34 11.23 -4.25 -1.06
N TYR A 35 9.93 -3.91 -1.01
CA TYR A 35 9.03 -4.42 0.04
C TYR A 35 7.94 -5.38 -0.46
N LYS A 36 7.85 -5.65 -1.77
CA LYS A 36 6.82 -6.55 -2.32
C LYS A 36 6.83 -7.94 -1.69
N ASP A 37 8.01 -8.46 -1.40
CA ASP A 37 8.16 -9.81 -0.84
C ASP A 37 7.64 -9.87 0.59
N LEU A 38 7.89 -8.82 1.41
CA LEU A 38 7.29 -8.70 2.74
C LEU A 38 5.76 -8.62 2.66
N ALA A 39 5.23 -7.83 1.73
CA ALA A 39 3.78 -7.71 1.58
C ALA A 39 3.12 -9.02 1.17
N ILE A 40 3.77 -9.81 0.29
CA ILE A 40 3.29 -11.14 -0.10
C ILE A 40 3.34 -12.10 1.08
N GLU A 41 4.42 -12.09 1.86
CA GLU A 41 4.57 -12.92 3.04
C GLU A 41 3.48 -12.61 4.08
N GLU A 42 3.23 -11.34 4.36
CA GLU A 42 2.18 -10.90 5.27
C GLU A 42 0.78 -11.25 4.74
N MET A 43 0.54 -11.13 3.44
CA MET A 43 -0.71 -11.58 2.82
C MET A 43 -0.96 -13.08 3.04
N LEU A 44 0.06 -13.91 2.91
CA LEU A 44 -0.04 -15.35 3.11
C LEU A 44 -0.30 -15.72 4.57
N LYS A 45 0.23 -14.93 5.53
CA LYS A 45 0.02 -15.13 6.96
C LYS A 45 -1.34 -14.63 7.45
N TYR A 46 -1.75 -13.43 7.01
CA TYR A 46 -2.87 -12.69 7.60
C TYR A 46 -4.07 -12.51 6.68
N ASN A 47 -3.99 -12.94 5.42
CA ASN A 47 -5.04 -12.81 4.39
C ASN A 47 -5.44 -11.35 4.11
N ILE A 48 -4.48 -10.42 4.11
CA ILE A 48 -4.63 -9.03 3.68
C ILE A 48 -4.00 -8.92 2.29
N PRO A 49 -4.68 -8.33 1.27
CA PRO A 49 -4.08 -8.22 -0.06
C PRO A 49 -2.69 -7.58 -0.04
N ALA A 50 -1.71 -8.20 -0.70
CA ALA A 50 -0.37 -7.63 -0.81
C ALA A 50 -0.38 -6.27 -1.50
N SER A 51 -1.27 -6.09 -2.49
CA SER A 51 -1.50 -4.82 -3.18
C SER A 51 -1.93 -3.71 -2.23
N ILE A 52 -2.81 -4.00 -1.27
CA ILE A 52 -3.28 -3.06 -0.25
C ILE A 52 -2.12 -2.68 0.67
N THR A 53 -1.41 -3.67 1.22
CA THR A 53 -0.28 -3.43 2.12
C THR A 53 0.80 -2.58 1.43
N LEU A 54 1.15 -2.89 0.18
CA LEU A 54 2.12 -2.10 -0.58
C LEU A 54 1.64 -0.68 -0.87
N ALA A 55 0.38 -0.51 -1.29
CA ALA A 55 -0.17 0.81 -1.58
C ALA A 55 -0.23 1.69 -0.33
N GLN A 56 -0.60 1.13 0.82
CA GLN A 56 -0.54 1.82 2.11
C GLN A 56 0.91 2.18 2.46
N GLY A 57 1.83 1.23 2.37
CA GLY A 57 3.23 1.49 2.67
C GLY A 57 3.85 2.58 1.79
N VAL A 58 3.58 2.60 0.48
CA VAL A 58 4.00 3.68 -0.42
C VAL A 58 3.41 5.02 -0.01
N PHE A 59 2.12 5.05 0.31
CA PHE A 59 1.37 6.27 0.59
C PHE A 59 1.75 6.87 1.95
N GLU A 60 1.73 6.07 3.01
CA GLU A 60 1.95 6.51 4.39
C GLU A 60 3.44 6.84 4.65
N SER A 61 4.35 6.06 4.05
CA SER A 61 5.80 6.30 4.21
C SER A 61 6.35 7.41 3.31
N SER A 62 5.53 7.95 2.40
CA SER A 62 6.00 8.82 1.31
C SER A 62 7.18 8.19 0.54
N ALA A 63 7.09 6.88 0.27
CA ALA A 63 8.15 6.07 -0.33
C ALA A 63 9.48 6.12 0.46
N VAL A 64 9.42 5.90 1.77
CA VAL A 64 10.56 5.93 2.73
C VAL A 64 11.09 7.34 3.05
N CYS A 65 10.40 8.40 2.62
CA CYS A 65 10.83 9.78 2.90
C CYS A 65 10.20 10.39 4.16
N SER A 66 9.19 9.75 4.76
CA SER A 66 8.56 10.29 5.98
C SER A 66 9.48 10.15 7.20
N TYR A 67 9.37 11.12 8.13
CA TYR A 67 10.10 11.07 9.38
C TYR A 67 9.84 9.78 10.16
N LEU A 68 8.58 9.30 10.19
CA LEU A 68 8.19 8.07 10.88
C LEU A 68 8.92 6.85 10.31
N THR A 69 9.10 6.81 8.99
CA THR A 69 9.78 5.69 8.34
C THR A 69 11.28 5.74 8.54
N VAL A 70 11.89 6.93 8.39
CA VAL A 70 13.35 7.10 8.49
C VAL A 70 13.83 6.90 9.92
N SER A 71 13.13 7.46 10.91
CA SER A 71 13.57 7.49 12.31
C SER A 71 13.03 6.32 13.14
N GLY A 72 11.92 5.71 12.73
CA GLY A 72 11.26 4.67 13.51
C GLY A 72 10.85 3.43 12.73
N ASN A 73 11.28 3.26 11.46
CA ASN A 73 10.85 2.18 10.59
C ASN A 73 9.32 1.99 10.55
N ASN A 74 8.55 3.04 10.84
CA ASN A 74 7.09 3.00 10.85
C ASN A 74 6.55 3.34 9.46
N HIS A 75 6.34 2.31 8.66
CA HIS A 75 5.93 2.43 7.26
C HIS A 75 4.44 2.77 7.08
N PHE A 76 3.63 2.64 8.12
CA PHE A 76 2.16 2.74 8.04
C PHE A 76 1.58 3.83 8.95
N GLY A 77 2.41 4.62 9.61
CA GLY A 77 1.96 5.69 10.50
C GLY A 77 1.15 5.19 11.71
N ILE A 78 1.47 4.01 12.25
CA ILE A 78 0.71 3.44 13.36
C ILE A 78 1.02 4.21 14.63
N LYS A 79 -0.03 4.79 15.23
CA LYS A 79 0.03 5.49 16.52
C LYS A 79 0.18 4.51 17.68
N CYS A 80 0.73 4.97 18.82
CA CYS A 80 1.05 4.09 19.95
C CYS A 80 -0.16 3.33 20.50
N HIS A 81 -1.31 3.99 20.75
CA HIS A 81 -2.41 3.37 21.50
C HIS A 81 -1.87 2.68 22.75
N ASP A 82 -2.12 1.35 22.91
CA ASP A 82 -1.65 0.52 24.04
C ASP A 82 -0.25 -0.08 23.81
N TRP A 83 0.55 0.50 22.91
CA TRP A 83 1.89 0.05 22.58
C TRP A 83 2.88 0.23 23.72
N ILE A 84 3.61 -0.83 24.11
CA ILE A 84 4.63 -0.82 25.19
C ILE A 84 6.06 -0.81 24.61
N GLY A 85 6.22 -0.88 23.29
CA GLY A 85 7.52 -0.90 22.61
C GLY A 85 8.15 0.49 22.42
N PRO A 86 9.27 0.56 21.70
CA PRO A 86 9.90 1.82 21.29
C PRO A 86 8.92 2.74 20.58
N SER A 87 9.06 4.04 20.79
CA SER A 87 8.17 5.04 20.21
C SER A 87 8.92 6.30 19.79
N ILE A 88 8.34 7.01 18.82
CA ILE A 88 8.79 8.34 18.39
C ILE A 88 7.63 9.31 18.43
N TYR A 89 7.94 10.59 18.57
CA TYR A 89 6.94 11.63 18.68
C TYR A 89 7.10 12.65 17.56
N THR A 90 5.99 13.01 16.95
CA THR A 90 5.95 14.04 15.90
C THR A 90 4.58 14.72 15.87
N THR A 91 4.51 15.87 15.21
CA THR A 91 3.24 16.55 14.96
C THR A 91 2.62 15.99 13.67
N ASP A 92 1.37 15.50 13.78
CA ASP A 92 0.55 15.04 12.67
C ASP A 92 -0.85 15.69 12.79
N ASP A 93 -1.88 14.96 13.19
CA ASP A 93 -3.21 15.54 13.46
C ASP A 93 -3.22 16.40 14.74
N ALA A 94 -2.35 16.07 15.71
CA ALA A 94 -2.13 16.83 16.94
C ALA A 94 -0.64 17.05 17.21
N VAL A 95 -0.34 17.99 18.10
CA VAL A 95 1.04 18.29 18.50
C VAL A 95 1.59 17.15 19.35
N ASN A 96 2.81 16.67 19.00
CA ASN A 96 3.55 15.68 19.78
C ASN A 96 2.82 14.34 19.95
N GLU A 97 2.24 13.83 18.87
CA GLU A 97 1.59 12.52 18.86
C GLU A 97 2.61 11.39 18.94
N CYS A 98 2.22 10.31 19.64
CA CYS A 98 3.02 9.12 19.81
C CYS A 98 2.81 8.13 18.66
N PHE A 99 3.90 7.72 18.02
CA PHE A 99 3.92 6.69 16.98
C PHE A 99 4.83 5.53 17.38
N ARG A 100 4.45 4.31 17.01
CA ARG A 100 5.26 3.12 17.23
C ARG A 100 6.57 3.23 16.48
N ALA A 101 7.64 2.70 17.05
CA ALA A 101 8.92 2.55 16.37
C ALA A 101 9.35 1.09 16.37
N TYR A 102 10.07 0.70 15.33
CA TYR A 102 10.46 -0.69 15.08
C TYR A 102 11.95 -0.76 14.74
N ASP A 103 12.57 -1.91 14.97
CA ASP A 103 13.98 -2.14 14.65
C ASP A 103 14.21 -2.22 13.12
N ASN A 104 13.16 -2.64 12.38
CA ASN A 104 13.24 -2.82 10.92
C ASN A 104 11.86 -2.83 10.28
N ALA A 105 11.84 -2.80 8.94
CA ALA A 105 10.61 -2.81 8.15
C ALA A 105 9.75 -4.08 8.36
N LEU A 106 10.37 -5.26 8.58
CA LEU A 106 9.64 -6.51 8.80
C LEU A 106 8.70 -6.39 10.01
N GLN A 107 9.20 -5.86 11.14
CA GLN A 107 8.38 -5.64 12.33
C GLN A 107 7.23 -4.67 12.07
N SER A 108 7.47 -3.62 11.29
CA SER A 108 6.43 -2.65 10.90
C SER A 108 5.32 -3.31 10.05
N TYR A 109 5.69 -4.13 9.08
CA TYR A 109 4.75 -4.84 8.21
C TYR A 109 3.93 -5.87 8.99
N GLU A 110 4.60 -6.64 9.86
CA GLU A 110 3.93 -7.62 10.69
C GLU A 110 2.98 -6.97 11.71
N ASP A 111 3.39 -5.86 12.33
CA ASP A 111 2.54 -5.14 13.27
C ASP A 111 1.34 -4.49 12.57
N HIS A 112 1.51 -3.94 11.37
CA HIS A 112 0.42 -3.45 10.54
C HIS A 112 -0.60 -4.56 10.25
N SER A 113 -0.13 -5.73 9.85
CA SER A 113 -1.00 -6.88 9.58
C SER A 113 -1.77 -7.31 10.84
N LYS A 114 -1.08 -7.39 11.99
CA LYS A 114 -1.71 -7.69 13.29
C LYS A 114 -2.69 -6.60 13.71
N PHE A 115 -2.36 -5.33 13.49
CA PHE A 115 -3.24 -4.20 13.78
C PHE A 115 -4.57 -4.31 13.02
N LEU A 116 -4.53 -4.61 11.73
CA LEU A 116 -5.75 -4.82 10.96
C LEU A 116 -6.49 -6.10 11.37
N LYS A 117 -5.76 -7.21 11.58
CA LYS A 117 -6.36 -8.51 11.87
C LYS A 117 -7.06 -8.57 13.23
N ASN A 118 -6.46 -7.96 14.25
CA ASN A 118 -6.91 -8.09 15.63
C ASN A 118 -7.91 -6.99 16.04
N ASN A 119 -8.03 -5.93 15.27
CA ASN A 119 -8.95 -4.85 15.59
C ASN A 119 -10.34 -5.12 15.00
N VAL A 120 -11.33 -5.29 15.87
CA VAL A 120 -12.73 -5.59 15.52
C VAL A 120 -13.31 -4.66 14.46
N ARG A 121 -12.91 -3.37 14.44
CA ARG A 121 -13.40 -2.41 13.45
C ARG A 121 -13.10 -2.80 12.00
N TYR A 122 -12.04 -3.59 11.76
CA TYR A 122 -11.66 -4.07 10.43
C TYR A 122 -12.13 -5.49 10.12
N SER A 123 -12.76 -6.19 11.07
CA SER A 123 -13.12 -7.61 10.94
C SER A 123 -13.91 -7.92 9.67
N ARG A 124 -14.81 -7.02 9.26
CA ARG A 124 -15.62 -7.18 8.04
C ARG A 124 -14.81 -7.23 6.74
N LEU A 125 -13.58 -6.67 6.73
CA LEU A 125 -12.72 -6.69 5.54
C LEU A 125 -12.28 -8.11 5.21
N PHE A 126 -12.14 -8.96 6.21
CA PHE A 126 -11.71 -10.34 6.06
C PHE A 126 -12.78 -11.29 5.49
N SER A 127 -13.99 -10.78 5.21
CA SER A 127 -15.01 -11.47 4.42
C SER A 127 -14.92 -11.16 2.92
N LEU A 128 -14.12 -10.17 2.53
CA LEU A 128 -13.86 -9.85 1.13
C LEU A 128 -12.89 -10.85 0.52
N ASP A 129 -13.02 -11.06 -0.80
CA ASP A 129 -12.01 -11.79 -1.55
C ASP A 129 -10.66 -11.05 -1.46
N ARG A 130 -9.58 -11.82 -1.35
CA ARG A 130 -8.21 -11.28 -1.29
C ARG A 130 -7.84 -10.49 -2.54
N THR A 131 -8.42 -10.81 -3.68
CA THR A 131 -8.19 -10.11 -4.94
C THR A 131 -9.09 -8.88 -5.13
N ASP A 132 -10.06 -8.64 -4.24
CA ASP A 132 -10.92 -7.46 -4.26
C ASP A 132 -10.25 -6.26 -3.58
N TYR A 133 -9.12 -5.81 -4.14
CA TYR A 133 -8.41 -4.64 -3.61
C TYR A 133 -9.25 -3.37 -3.56
N ARG A 134 -10.26 -3.22 -4.45
CA ARG A 134 -11.17 -2.07 -4.43
C ARG A 134 -12.09 -2.11 -3.21
N GLY A 135 -12.71 -3.25 -2.94
CA GLY A 135 -13.50 -3.48 -1.73
C GLY A 135 -12.68 -3.26 -0.46
N TRP A 136 -11.44 -3.74 -0.44
CA TRP A 136 -10.51 -3.51 0.67
C TRP A 136 -10.18 -2.03 0.87
N ALA A 137 -9.85 -1.29 -0.20
CA ALA A 137 -9.51 0.14 -0.11
C ALA A 137 -10.68 0.98 0.43
N TYR A 138 -11.87 0.80 -0.12
CA TYR A 138 -13.07 1.49 0.38
C TYR A 138 -13.47 1.01 1.78
N GLY A 139 -13.29 -0.25 2.06
CA GLY A 139 -13.54 -0.84 3.37
C GLY A 139 -12.64 -0.25 4.46
N LEU A 140 -11.35 -0.11 4.21
CA LEU A 140 -10.40 0.57 5.10
C LEU A 140 -10.84 2.00 5.40
N LYS A 141 -11.21 2.78 4.37
CA LYS A 141 -11.72 4.13 4.53
C LYS A 141 -13.00 4.15 5.40
N THR A 142 -13.94 3.25 5.12
CA THR A 142 -15.21 3.17 5.86
C THR A 142 -15.02 2.70 7.30
N CYS A 143 -14.02 1.85 7.56
CA CYS A 143 -13.61 1.45 8.90
C CYS A 143 -12.82 2.54 9.65
N GLY A 144 -12.55 3.69 9.03
CA GLY A 144 -11.87 4.83 9.66
C GLY A 144 -10.37 4.63 9.81
N TYR A 145 -9.71 3.93 8.87
CA TYR A 145 -8.25 3.87 8.83
C TYR A 145 -7.65 5.24 8.57
N ALA A 146 -8.27 6.02 7.69
CA ALA A 146 -7.90 7.40 7.41
C ALA A 146 -9.13 8.31 7.32
N THR A 147 -8.98 9.58 7.68
CA THR A 147 -10.05 10.59 7.62
C THR A 147 -10.23 11.16 6.21
N ASN A 148 -9.16 11.22 5.42
CA ASN A 148 -9.15 11.79 4.08
C ASN A 148 -10.14 11.07 3.14
N PRO A 149 -11.13 11.78 2.51
CA PRO A 149 -12.08 11.18 1.58
C PRO A 149 -11.43 10.60 0.32
N GLN A 150 -10.24 11.08 -0.05
CA GLN A 150 -9.48 10.60 -1.21
C GLN A 150 -8.60 9.37 -0.89
N TYR A 151 -8.65 8.84 0.33
CA TYR A 151 -7.79 7.72 0.74
C TYR A 151 -7.96 6.50 -0.17
N ALA A 152 -9.17 5.97 -0.29
CA ALA A 152 -9.44 4.81 -1.13
C ALA A 152 -9.11 5.05 -2.62
N PRO A 153 -9.53 6.16 -3.26
CA PRO A 153 -9.10 6.49 -4.62
C PRO A 153 -7.57 6.54 -4.80
N LYS A 154 -6.83 7.07 -3.82
CA LYS A 154 -5.36 7.13 -3.88
C LYS A 154 -4.73 5.75 -3.82
N LEU A 155 -5.17 4.88 -2.90
CA LEU A 155 -4.69 3.51 -2.85
C LEU A 155 -4.97 2.76 -4.16
N ILE A 156 -6.19 2.86 -4.68
CA ILE A 156 -6.59 2.25 -5.95
C ILE A 156 -5.72 2.76 -7.09
N GLY A 157 -5.48 4.07 -7.14
CA GLY A 157 -4.60 4.67 -8.17
C GLY A 157 -3.17 4.13 -8.11
N ILE A 158 -2.58 3.95 -6.92
CA ILE A 158 -1.26 3.32 -6.75
C ILE A 158 -1.32 1.86 -7.22
N ILE A 159 -2.31 1.09 -6.78
CA ILE A 159 -2.44 -0.33 -7.12
C ILE A 159 -2.53 -0.52 -8.63
N GLU A 160 -3.31 0.30 -9.31
CA GLU A 160 -3.52 0.19 -10.77
C GLU A 160 -2.32 0.68 -11.57
N LEU A 161 -1.73 1.82 -11.20
CA LEU A 161 -0.58 2.40 -11.89
C LEU A 161 0.64 1.46 -11.86
N TYR A 162 0.89 0.83 -10.71
CA TYR A 162 2.02 -0.10 -10.51
C TYR A 162 1.63 -1.57 -10.66
N LYS A 163 0.37 -1.87 -11.02
CA LYS A 163 -0.16 -3.23 -11.23
C LYS A 163 0.04 -4.14 -10.01
N LEU A 164 -0.12 -3.58 -8.79
CA LEU A 164 0.15 -4.32 -7.56
C LEU A 164 -0.81 -5.49 -7.34
N TYR A 165 -2.01 -5.46 -7.92
CA TYR A 165 -3.00 -6.53 -7.88
C TYR A 165 -2.46 -7.89 -8.37
N GLN A 166 -1.39 -7.90 -9.17
CA GLN A 166 -0.75 -9.13 -9.61
C GLN A 166 -0.18 -9.96 -8.44
N TYR A 167 0.16 -9.32 -7.33
CA TYR A 167 0.70 -9.98 -6.14
C TYR A 167 -0.36 -10.69 -5.31
N ASP A 168 -1.64 -10.28 -5.43
CA ASP A 168 -2.74 -10.83 -4.64
C ASP A 168 -3.11 -12.27 -4.99
N THR A 169 -2.67 -12.75 -6.15
CA THR A 169 -2.91 -14.12 -6.63
C THR A 169 -1.87 -15.14 -6.17
N ALA A 170 -0.84 -14.73 -5.43
CA ALA A 170 0.17 -15.63 -4.91
C ALA A 170 -0.45 -16.63 -3.90
N ASN A 171 -0.26 -17.92 -4.16
CA ASN A 171 -0.75 -19.00 -3.29
C ASN A 171 0.33 -19.50 -2.32
N THR A 172 1.61 -19.45 -2.76
CA THR A 172 2.78 -19.70 -1.92
C THR A 172 3.88 -18.75 -2.36
N TYR A 173 4.73 -18.34 -1.43
CA TYR A 173 5.85 -17.46 -1.70
C TYR A 173 6.80 -18.05 -2.75
N ASP A 174 7.16 -19.33 -2.61
CA ASP A 174 8.07 -19.99 -3.53
C ASP A 174 7.51 -20.09 -4.95
N LYS A 175 6.20 -20.40 -5.10
CA LYS A 175 5.55 -20.44 -6.41
C LYS A 175 5.49 -19.07 -7.06
N PHE A 176 5.26 -18.02 -6.27
CA PHE A 176 5.26 -16.66 -6.75
C PHE A 176 6.64 -16.25 -7.24
N MET A 177 7.69 -16.48 -6.45
CA MET A 177 9.06 -16.14 -6.81
C MET A 177 9.54 -16.92 -8.04
N ALA A 178 9.24 -18.21 -8.15
CA ALA A 178 9.58 -19.01 -9.31
C ALA A 178 8.94 -18.48 -10.60
N LYS A 179 7.67 -18.05 -10.56
CA LYS A 179 6.98 -17.49 -11.73
C LYS A 179 7.60 -16.17 -12.20
N HIS A 180 7.95 -15.27 -11.27
CA HIS A 180 8.42 -13.92 -11.62
C HIS A 180 9.92 -13.85 -11.87
N SER A 181 10.72 -14.78 -11.37
CA SER A 181 12.15 -14.91 -11.71
C SER A 181 12.37 -15.27 -13.17
N THR A 182 11.48 -16.09 -13.77
CA THR A 182 11.54 -16.47 -15.18
C THR A 182 11.16 -15.32 -16.14
N GLU A 183 10.29 -14.42 -15.74
CA GLU A 183 9.90 -13.25 -16.55
C GLU A 183 10.98 -12.15 -16.56
N GLY A 184 11.67 -11.95 -15.43
CA GLY A 184 12.78 -11.01 -15.30
C GLY A 184 14.03 -11.43 -16.10
N SER A 185 14.25 -12.74 -16.27
CA SER A 185 15.39 -13.28 -16.99
C SER A 185 15.32 -13.09 -18.52
N ARG A 186 14.12 -12.88 -19.08
CA ARG A 186 13.97 -12.61 -20.53
C ARG A 186 14.23 -11.17 -20.92
N SER A 187 14.28 -10.24 -19.97
CA SER A 187 14.42 -8.80 -20.25
C SER A 187 15.81 -8.23 -20.01
N ARG A 188 16.76 -8.97 -19.41
CA ARG A 188 18.13 -8.49 -19.17
C ARG A 188 19.15 -9.60 -19.35
N THR A 189 19.88 -9.50 -20.43
CA THR A 189 21.12 -10.23 -20.65
C THR A 189 22.11 -9.89 -19.51
N GLY A 190 22.40 -10.85 -18.64
CA GLY A 190 23.68 -10.91 -17.93
C GLY A 190 23.80 -10.44 -16.49
N MET A 191 22.70 -10.20 -15.73
CA MET A 191 22.84 -10.01 -14.29
C MET A 191 21.85 -10.89 -13.51
N ILE A 192 22.38 -11.94 -12.90
CA ILE A 192 21.65 -12.71 -11.89
C ILE A 192 21.67 -11.86 -10.62
N LEU A 193 20.58 -11.12 -10.38
CA LEU A 193 20.37 -10.47 -9.09
C LEU A 193 19.79 -11.53 -8.14
N HIS A 194 20.62 -12.08 -7.27
CA HIS A 194 20.13 -12.83 -6.13
C HIS A 194 19.26 -11.91 -5.26
N PRO A 195 18.10 -12.37 -4.78
CA PRO A 195 17.31 -11.58 -3.85
C PRO A 195 18.13 -11.30 -2.60
N ILE A 196 18.33 -10.03 -2.30
CA ILE A 196 18.99 -9.58 -1.08
C ILE A 196 17.91 -9.42 -0.03
N TYR A 197 17.94 -10.25 1.00
CA TYR A 197 17.10 -10.10 2.19
C TYR A 197 17.82 -9.29 3.23
N VAL A 198 17.21 -8.23 3.72
CA VAL A 198 17.71 -7.47 4.87
C VAL A 198 17.05 -8.03 6.13
N TYR A 199 17.79 -8.81 6.88
CA TYR A 199 17.39 -9.27 8.21
C TYR A 199 18.33 -8.63 9.23
N ASN A 200 17.78 -7.91 10.22
CA ASN A 200 18.56 -7.28 11.30
C ASN A 200 19.72 -6.40 10.79
N ASN A 201 19.48 -5.54 9.80
CA ASN A 201 20.50 -4.70 9.15
C ASN A 201 21.67 -5.47 8.49
N ASN A 202 21.59 -6.77 8.39
CA ASN A 202 22.55 -7.58 7.64
C ASN A 202 21.94 -8.01 6.31
N TYR A 203 22.73 -7.93 5.26
CA TYR A 203 22.37 -8.38 3.93
C TYR A 203 22.77 -9.85 3.78
N TYR A 204 21.80 -10.71 3.46
CA TYR A 204 22.06 -12.11 3.15
C TYR A 204 21.75 -12.38 1.68
N ILE A 205 22.71 -12.98 1.02
CA ILE A 205 22.52 -13.56 -0.31
C ILE A 205 22.18 -15.03 -0.08
N LYS A 206 20.99 -15.48 -0.51
CA LYS A 206 20.65 -16.88 -0.48
C LYS A 206 21.46 -17.57 -1.60
N ALA A 207 22.41 -18.44 -1.23
CA ALA A 207 23.14 -19.28 -2.15
C ALA A 207 22.24 -20.34 -2.80
#